data_014de4da25835ef419d2e7b47c4290cc
#
_entry.id   014de4da25835ef419d2e7b47c4290cc
#
_cell.length_a   1.000
_cell.length_b   1.000
_cell.length_c   1.000
_cell.angle_alpha   90.00
_cell.angle_beta   90.00
_cell.angle_gamma   90.00
#
_symmetry.space_group_name_H-M   'P 1'
#
loop_
_entity.id
_entity.type
_entity.pdbx_description
1 polymer ?
#
loop_
_entity_poly.entity_id
_entity_poly.type
_entity_poly.pdbx_seq_one_letter_code
_entity_poly.pdbx_strand_id
1 'polypeptide(L)'
;MASKNTNLSGVRLYGRLLSYVLPYIPLFIVSIIGFAIYSGSQVAATEWLKRVIDYVNDPVGDMRLILPIALIAIALVRGIGFFVGNYLLSSISNRLVHNIRTELFNKLTVLPSSYYDQHSSGHLISRITFNVMQ
;
A
#
# COMPACT_ATOMS: atom_id res chain seq x y z
N MET A 1 -36.71 -9.25 17.92
CA MET A 1 -36.52 -9.74 16.55
C MET A 1 -36.03 -8.61 15.65
N ALA A 2 -34.77 -8.18 15.78
CA ALA A 2 -34.20 -7.10 14.96
C ALA A 2 -32.67 -7.23 14.86
N SER A 3 -32.15 -8.34 14.34
CA SER A 3 -30.69 -8.52 14.20
C SER A 3 -30.24 -9.16 12.89
N LYS A 4 -31.09 -9.19 11.85
CA LYS A 4 -30.76 -9.92 10.60
C LYS A 4 -30.44 -9.02 9.40
N ASN A 5 -30.59 -7.70 9.51
CA ASN A 5 -30.42 -6.79 8.37
C ASN A 5 -29.08 -6.04 8.32
N THR A 6 -28.28 -6.11 9.37
CA THR A 6 -26.97 -5.39 9.44
C THR A 6 -25.89 -6.08 8.59
N ASN A 7 -25.94 -7.40 8.46
CA ASN A 7 -24.91 -8.15 7.72
C ASN A 7 -25.01 -8.00 6.21
N LEU A 8 -26.22 -7.88 5.65
CA LEU A 8 -26.43 -7.68 4.22
C LEU A 8 -26.01 -6.27 3.76
N SER A 9 -26.13 -5.28 4.65
CA SER A 9 -25.65 -3.93 4.42
C SER A 9 -24.12 -3.87 4.38
N GLY A 10 -23.45 -4.58 5.30
CA GLY A 10 -21.98 -4.66 5.36
C GLY A 10 -21.39 -5.29 4.10
N VAL A 11 -21.88 -6.45 3.67
CA VAL A 11 -21.35 -7.16 2.48
C VAL A 11 -21.53 -6.33 1.21
N ARG A 12 -22.63 -5.61 1.05
CA ARG A 12 -22.84 -4.68 -0.07
C ARG A 12 -21.89 -3.48 -0.02
N LEU A 13 -21.60 -2.99 1.18
CA LEU A 13 -20.65 -1.92 1.39
C LEU A 13 -19.22 -2.35 1.01
N TYR A 14 -18.81 -3.54 1.45
CA TYR A 14 -17.51 -4.14 1.07
C TYR A 14 -17.41 -4.38 -0.45
N GLY A 15 -18.46 -4.90 -1.08
CA GLY A 15 -18.49 -5.09 -2.54
C GLY A 15 -18.34 -3.76 -3.29
N ARG A 16 -18.92 -2.69 -2.77
CA ARG A 16 -18.81 -1.35 -3.36
C ARG A 16 -17.41 -0.75 -3.16
N LEU A 17 -16.83 -0.91 -1.97
CA LEU A 17 -15.43 -0.51 -1.72
C LEU A 17 -14.47 -1.29 -2.60
N LEU A 18 -14.71 -2.59 -2.77
CA LEU A 18 -13.88 -3.43 -3.63
C LEU A 18 -13.95 -2.99 -5.11
N SER A 19 -15.10 -2.52 -5.59
CA SER A 19 -15.24 -2.02 -6.96
C SER A 19 -14.40 -0.76 -7.25
N TYR A 20 -14.07 0.03 -6.23
CA TYR A 20 -13.16 1.17 -6.38
C TYR A 20 -11.68 0.75 -6.48
N VAL A 21 -11.34 -0.44 -5.99
CA VAL A 21 -9.98 -0.99 -6.06
C VAL A 21 -9.74 -1.74 -7.37
N LEU A 22 -10.82 -2.25 -8.00
CA LEU A 22 -10.72 -3.02 -9.25
C LEU A 22 -9.89 -2.34 -10.36
N PRO A 23 -10.05 -1.05 -10.68
CA PRO A 23 -9.26 -0.39 -11.72
C PRO A 23 -7.77 -0.25 -11.35
N TYR A 24 -7.43 -0.41 -10.07
CA TYR A 24 -6.04 -0.31 -9.58
C TYR A 24 -5.36 -1.67 -9.38
N ILE A 25 -6.05 -2.78 -9.68
CA ILE A 25 -5.49 -4.14 -9.56
C ILE A 25 -4.14 -4.29 -10.30
N PRO A 26 -3.95 -3.80 -11.56
CA PRO A 26 -2.67 -3.95 -12.22
C PRO A 26 -1.52 -3.24 -11.49
N LEU A 27 -1.77 -2.04 -10.93
CA LEU A 27 -0.78 -1.34 -10.12
C LEU A 27 -0.50 -2.07 -8.81
N PHE A 28 -1.53 -2.67 -8.22
CA PHE A 28 -1.40 -3.46 -7.00
C PHE A 28 -0.55 -4.73 -7.23
N ILE A 29 -0.74 -5.42 -8.35
CA ILE A 29 0.08 -6.58 -8.75
C ILE A 29 1.55 -6.15 -8.90
N VAL A 30 1.82 -5.04 -9.59
CA VAL A 30 3.19 -4.54 -9.76
C VAL A 30 3.81 -4.16 -8.40
N SER A 31 3.02 -3.60 -7.47
CA SER A 31 3.48 -3.32 -6.11
C SER A 31 3.85 -4.60 -5.37
N ILE A 32 3.04 -5.66 -5.48
CA ILE A 32 3.35 -6.98 -4.89
C ILE A 32 4.66 -7.55 -5.48
N ILE A 33 4.87 -7.44 -6.79
CA ILE A 33 6.12 -7.86 -7.42
C ILE A 33 7.31 -7.06 -6.86
N GLY A 34 7.16 -5.75 -6.69
CA GLY A 34 8.17 -4.91 -6.05
C GLY A 34 8.55 -5.40 -4.64
N PHE A 35 7.54 -5.71 -3.82
CA PHE A 35 7.78 -6.27 -2.48
C PHE A 35 8.33 -7.70 -2.51
N ALA A 36 7.97 -8.52 -3.49
CA ALA A 36 8.54 -9.85 -3.68
C ALA A 36 10.03 -9.77 -4.02
N ILE A 37 10.43 -8.84 -4.90
CA ILE A 37 11.85 -8.57 -5.20
C ILE A 37 12.59 -8.08 -3.96
N TYR A 38 12.00 -7.15 -3.21
CA TYR A 38 12.56 -6.67 -1.93
C TYR A 38 12.76 -7.80 -0.94
N SER A 39 11.76 -8.66 -0.75
CA SER A 39 11.81 -9.81 0.16
C SER A 39 12.84 -10.86 -0.31
N GLY A 40 12.86 -11.16 -1.62
CA GLY A 40 13.84 -12.09 -2.21
C GLY A 40 15.27 -11.60 -2.05
N SER A 41 15.51 -10.30 -2.15
CA SER A 41 16.85 -9.72 -1.94
C SER A 41 17.34 -9.88 -0.50
N GLN A 42 16.46 -10.08 0.48
CA GLN A 42 16.84 -10.38 1.87
C GLN A 42 17.50 -11.76 1.98
N VAL A 43 16.98 -12.75 1.25
CA VAL A 43 17.58 -14.09 1.20
C VAL A 43 18.95 -14.02 0.52
N ALA A 44 19.05 -13.27 -0.60
CA ALA A 44 20.33 -13.07 -1.29
C ALA A 44 21.37 -12.37 -0.40
N ALA A 45 20.97 -11.41 0.43
CA ALA A 45 21.87 -10.75 1.38
C ALA A 45 22.37 -11.70 2.46
N THR A 46 21.51 -12.61 2.94
CA THR A 46 21.91 -13.64 3.93
C THR A 46 22.91 -14.63 3.31
N GLU A 47 22.66 -15.06 2.07
CA GLU A 47 23.56 -15.96 1.36
C GLU A 47 24.91 -15.28 1.04
N TRP A 48 24.86 -13.99 0.67
CA TRP A 48 26.06 -13.20 0.49
C TRP A 48 26.90 -13.13 1.77
N LEU A 49 26.26 -12.91 2.94
CA LEU A 49 26.96 -12.86 4.23
C LEU A 49 27.67 -14.18 4.56
N LYS A 50 27.04 -15.33 4.28
CA LYS A 50 27.68 -16.64 4.44
C LYS A 50 28.95 -16.73 3.59
N ARG A 51 28.87 -16.33 2.31
CA ARG A 51 30.04 -16.37 1.41
C ARG A 51 31.17 -15.46 1.87
N VAL A 52 30.86 -14.33 2.49
CA VAL A 52 31.88 -13.45 3.10
C VAL A 52 32.56 -14.16 4.26
N ILE A 53 31.79 -14.81 5.15
CA ILE A 53 32.34 -15.55 6.30
C ILE A 53 33.21 -16.72 5.83
N ASP A 54 32.75 -17.49 4.84
CA ASP A 54 33.50 -18.59 4.27
C ASP A 54 34.81 -18.11 3.64
N TYR A 55 34.78 -17.00 2.90
CA TYR A 55 35.98 -16.42 2.29
C TYR A 55 37.00 -15.89 3.32
N VAL A 56 36.54 -15.39 4.47
CA VAL A 56 37.41 -14.92 5.55
C VAL A 56 38.08 -16.12 6.24
N ASN A 57 37.37 -17.24 6.37
CA ASN A 57 37.91 -18.44 7.03
C ASN A 57 38.86 -19.23 6.10
N ASP A 58 38.55 -19.31 4.83
CA ASP A 58 39.37 -20.01 3.84
C ASP A 58 39.39 -19.19 2.51
N PRO A 59 40.39 -18.35 2.30
CA PRO A 59 40.48 -17.46 1.12
C PRO A 59 40.83 -18.25 -0.14
N VAL A 60 39.83 -18.92 -0.71
CA VAL A 60 39.97 -19.65 -1.98
C VAL A 60 39.47 -18.76 -3.12
N GLY A 61 40.34 -18.45 -4.07
CA GLY A 61 40.01 -17.68 -5.28
C GLY A 61 40.05 -16.15 -5.11
N ASP A 62 39.94 -15.46 -6.24
CA ASP A 62 40.01 -13.96 -6.29
C ASP A 62 38.62 -13.34 -6.11
N MET A 63 38.05 -13.48 -4.92
CA MET A 63 36.71 -12.92 -4.60
C MET A 63 36.74 -11.48 -4.07
N ARG A 64 37.90 -10.85 -3.99
CA ARG A 64 38.08 -9.50 -3.40
C ARG A 64 37.21 -8.44 -4.04
N LEU A 65 37.03 -8.49 -5.37
CA LEU A 65 36.18 -7.54 -6.12
C LEU A 65 34.75 -8.03 -6.27
N ILE A 66 34.52 -9.34 -6.32
CA ILE A 66 33.20 -9.93 -6.55
C ILE A 66 32.29 -9.67 -5.35
N LEU A 67 32.79 -9.83 -4.12
CA LEU A 67 31.99 -9.63 -2.90
C LEU A 67 31.45 -8.20 -2.73
N PRO A 68 32.25 -7.12 -2.89
CA PRO A 68 31.74 -5.77 -2.82
C PRO A 68 30.74 -5.43 -3.95
N ILE A 69 31.04 -5.89 -5.19
CA ILE A 69 30.15 -5.67 -6.34
C ILE A 69 28.80 -6.37 -6.12
N ALA A 70 28.81 -7.60 -5.64
CA ALA A 70 27.60 -8.33 -5.34
C ALA A 70 26.76 -7.63 -4.26
N LEU A 71 27.38 -7.06 -3.23
CA LEU A 71 26.70 -6.28 -2.20
C LEU A 71 25.98 -5.06 -2.79
N ILE A 72 26.67 -4.30 -3.65
CA ILE A 72 26.11 -3.15 -4.32
C ILE A 72 24.91 -3.57 -5.20
N ALA A 73 25.06 -4.66 -5.96
CA ALA A 73 24.00 -5.18 -6.79
C ALA A 73 22.76 -5.58 -5.99
N ILE A 74 22.95 -6.30 -4.88
CA ILE A 74 21.87 -6.68 -3.96
C ILE A 74 21.18 -5.42 -3.37
N ALA A 75 21.97 -4.43 -2.96
CA ALA A 75 21.45 -3.19 -2.41
C ALA A 75 20.63 -2.39 -3.43
N LEU A 76 21.07 -2.33 -4.68
CA LEU A 76 20.34 -1.67 -5.77
C LEU A 76 19.02 -2.37 -6.08
N VAL A 77 19.04 -3.69 -6.24
CA VAL A 77 17.83 -4.49 -6.50
C VAL A 77 16.82 -4.34 -5.36
N ARG A 78 17.31 -4.37 -4.12
CA ARG A 78 16.50 -4.16 -2.93
C ARG A 78 15.88 -2.76 -2.90
N GLY A 79 16.68 -1.73 -3.18
CA GLY A 79 16.23 -0.34 -3.21
C GLY A 79 15.15 -0.11 -4.26
N ILE A 80 15.36 -0.62 -5.48
CA ILE A 80 14.39 -0.53 -6.58
C ILE A 80 13.09 -1.27 -6.21
N GLY A 81 13.15 -2.49 -5.71
CA GLY A 81 11.99 -3.27 -5.31
C GLY A 81 11.15 -2.56 -4.24
N PHE A 82 11.82 -2.03 -3.21
CA PHE A 82 11.17 -1.27 -2.15
C PHE A 82 10.53 0.03 -2.66
N PHE A 83 11.27 0.78 -3.49
CA PHE A 83 10.79 2.03 -4.05
C PHE A 83 9.54 1.81 -4.91
N VAL A 84 9.59 0.86 -5.85
CA VAL A 84 8.46 0.53 -6.72
C VAL A 84 7.25 0.07 -5.90
N GLY A 85 7.45 -0.84 -4.95
CA GLY A 85 6.38 -1.35 -4.09
C GLY A 85 5.70 -0.24 -3.30
N ASN A 86 6.46 0.60 -2.60
CA ASN A 86 5.95 1.68 -1.78
C ASN A 86 5.31 2.81 -2.58
N TYR A 87 5.95 3.21 -3.68
CA TYR A 87 5.44 4.29 -4.53
C TYR A 87 4.08 3.95 -5.13
N LEU A 88 3.95 2.74 -5.69
CA LEU A 88 2.69 2.30 -6.28
C LEU A 88 1.59 2.15 -5.22
N LEU A 89 1.89 1.54 -4.08
CA LEU A 89 0.93 1.38 -2.99
C LEU A 89 0.45 2.74 -2.45
N SER A 90 1.37 3.67 -2.23
CA SER A 90 1.04 5.04 -1.81
C SER A 90 0.20 5.79 -2.85
N SER A 91 0.53 5.63 -4.14
CA SER A 91 -0.24 6.22 -5.23
C SER A 91 -1.68 5.70 -5.29
N ILE A 92 -1.88 4.38 -5.10
CA ILE A 92 -3.20 3.76 -5.04
C ILE A 92 -3.98 4.32 -3.85
N SER A 93 -3.38 4.34 -2.66
CA SER A 93 -4.00 4.85 -1.44
C SER A 93 -4.46 6.30 -1.58
N ASN A 94 -3.60 7.17 -2.11
CA ASN A 94 -3.93 8.58 -2.31
C ASN A 94 -5.08 8.77 -3.29
N ARG A 95 -5.11 8.03 -4.40
CA ARG A 95 -6.19 8.09 -5.39
C ARG A 95 -7.50 7.56 -4.81
N LEU A 96 -7.46 6.48 -4.05
CA LEU A 96 -8.64 5.89 -3.40
C LEU A 96 -9.26 6.88 -2.40
N VAL A 97 -8.43 7.48 -1.53
CA VAL A 97 -8.87 8.50 -0.57
C VAL A 97 -9.47 9.70 -1.28
N HIS A 98 -8.84 10.17 -2.37
CA HIS A 98 -9.38 11.28 -3.15
C HIS A 98 -10.74 10.96 -3.75
N ASN A 99 -10.92 9.80 -4.36
CA ASN A 99 -12.18 9.38 -4.96
C ASN A 99 -13.30 9.26 -3.90
N ILE A 100 -13.00 8.67 -2.74
CA ILE A 100 -13.96 8.55 -1.63
C ILE A 100 -14.38 9.95 -1.14
N ARG A 101 -13.43 10.87 -0.97
CA ARG A 101 -13.72 12.25 -0.55
C ARG A 101 -14.61 12.98 -1.55
N THR A 102 -14.31 12.85 -2.83
CA THR A 102 -15.09 13.47 -3.90
C THR A 102 -16.53 12.93 -3.94
N GLU A 103 -16.69 11.61 -3.79
CA GLU A 103 -18.03 11.00 -3.74
C GLU A 103 -18.82 11.45 -2.50
N LEU A 104 -18.17 11.48 -1.33
CA LEU A 104 -18.80 11.98 -0.11
C LEU A 104 -19.22 13.44 -0.24
N PHE A 105 -18.35 14.28 -0.81
CA PHE A 105 -18.65 15.68 -1.04
C PHE A 105 -19.83 15.85 -2.00
N ASN A 106 -19.83 15.15 -3.11
CA ASN A 106 -20.93 15.19 -4.08
C ASN A 106 -22.26 14.74 -3.45
N LYS A 107 -22.24 13.72 -2.61
CA LYS A 107 -23.46 13.29 -1.90
C LYS A 107 -23.95 14.33 -0.90
N LEU A 108 -23.04 14.99 -0.19
CA LEU A 108 -23.43 16.09 0.70
C LEU A 108 -24.08 17.24 -0.07
N THR A 109 -23.53 17.62 -1.23
CA THR A 109 -24.06 18.73 -2.02
C THR A 109 -25.49 18.50 -2.53
N VAL A 110 -25.92 17.24 -2.66
CA VAL A 110 -27.27 16.85 -3.12
C VAL A 110 -28.25 16.70 -1.95
N LEU A 111 -27.81 16.78 -0.68
CA LEU A 111 -28.73 16.69 0.45
C LEU A 111 -29.60 17.95 0.58
N PRO A 112 -30.90 17.79 0.91
CA PRO A 112 -31.80 18.93 1.10
C PRO A 112 -31.38 19.82 2.27
N SER A 113 -31.66 21.12 2.17
CA SER A 113 -31.27 22.14 3.16
C SER A 113 -31.75 21.84 4.58
N SER A 114 -32.87 21.14 4.71
CA SER A 114 -33.43 20.71 6.01
C SER A 114 -32.51 19.79 6.81
N TYR A 115 -31.58 19.11 6.17
CA TYR A 115 -30.58 18.27 6.84
C TYR A 115 -29.47 19.11 7.49
N TYR A 116 -29.14 20.25 6.87
CA TYR A 116 -28.11 21.18 7.37
C TYR A 116 -28.61 22.02 8.55
N ASP A 117 -29.93 22.26 8.62
CA ASP A 117 -30.54 22.99 9.74
C ASP A 117 -30.48 22.20 11.05
N GLN A 118 -30.43 20.87 10.99
CA GLN A 118 -30.35 19.98 12.16
C GLN A 118 -28.92 19.58 12.54
N HIS A 119 -27.95 19.75 11.62
CA HIS A 119 -26.56 19.36 11.85
C HIS A 119 -25.61 20.47 11.39
N SER A 120 -24.84 21.02 12.31
CA SER A 120 -23.84 22.03 12.00
C SER A 120 -22.91 21.56 10.86
N SER A 121 -22.87 22.31 9.76
CA SER A 121 -22.05 22.01 8.57
C SER A 121 -20.57 21.83 8.90
N GLY A 122 -20.04 22.56 9.88
CA GLY A 122 -18.67 22.42 10.36
C GLY A 122 -18.37 21.05 10.98
N HIS A 123 -19.33 20.46 11.70
CA HIS A 123 -19.19 19.13 12.31
C HIS A 123 -19.19 18.01 11.26
N LEU A 124 -19.97 18.14 10.21
CA LEU A 124 -20.01 17.20 9.09
C LEU A 124 -18.71 17.22 8.28
N ILE A 125 -18.19 18.39 7.95
CA ILE A 125 -16.92 18.56 7.23
C ILE A 125 -15.75 18.03 8.06
N SER A 126 -15.72 18.34 9.36
CA SER A 126 -14.70 17.83 10.28
C SER A 126 -14.71 16.30 10.35
N ARG A 127 -15.89 15.67 10.48
CA ARG A 127 -16.00 14.19 10.50
C ARG A 127 -15.49 13.54 9.21
N ILE A 128 -15.82 14.11 8.05
CA ILE A 128 -15.37 13.56 6.76
C ILE A 128 -13.86 13.71 6.60
N THR A 129 -13.32 14.87 7.01
CA THR A 129 -11.88 15.12 6.88
C THR A 129 -11.06 14.26 7.84
N PHE A 130 -11.50 14.12 9.09
CA PHE A 130 -10.77 13.35 10.11
C PHE A 130 -10.95 11.84 9.97
N ASN A 131 -12.17 11.33 9.74
CA ASN A 131 -12.40 9.88 9.68
C ASN A 131 -11.88 9.20 8.41
N VAL A 132 -11.60 9.97 7.34
CA VAL A 132 -11.00 9.44 6.10
C VAL A 132 -9.48 9.48 6.15
N MET A 133 -8.86 10.17 7.15
CA MET A 133 -7.41 10.26 7.32
C MET A 133 -6.85 9.27 8.36
N GLN A 134 -7.70 8.62 9.18
CA GLN A 134 -7.33 7.55 10.10
C GLN A 134 -7.61 6.17 9.49
#